data_36120cca95ef67731d5a2b6e3381e7c7
#
_entry.id   36120cca95ef67731d5a2b6e3381e7c7
#
_cell.length_a   1.000
_cell.length_b   1.000
_cell.length_c   1.000
_cell.angle_alpha   90.00
_cell.angle_beta   90.00
_cell.angle_gamma   90.00
#
_symmetry.space_group_name_H-M   'P 1'
#
loop_
_entity.id
_entity.type
_entity.pdbx_description
1 polymer ?
#
loop_
_entity_poly.entity_id
_entity_poly.type
_entity_poly.pdbx_seq_one_letter_code
_entity_poly.pdbx_strand_id
1 'polypeptide(L)'
;MHCINTASRYSPWCASTVSQGFITSLGGHRIGLCGEVVIKNGKAEGIRSVSSLCIRIARDIPGIAAGAADDQSSVLIIGPPGSGKTTLLRDLIRRRSETGRGCVAVVDERGELFPAGNVFDRGERTDVLTGCDKGTGIDMVLRTMGPSCIAVDEITSERDCQAMIRAGWCGVSMLATAHASSKKDLYNRLVYQPLVRSGIFETMLVMQRDKSWRKERMEL
;
A
#
# COMPACT_ATOMS: atom_id res chain seq x y z
N MET A 1 21.97 -17.75 8.42
CA MET A 1 21.15 -18.62 7.54
C MET A 1 20.00 -19.29 8.29
N HIS A 2 20.23 -20.03 9.39
CA HIS A 2 19.17 -20.73 10.11
C HIS A 2 18.01 -19.83 10.53
N CYS A 3 18.28 -18.68 11.16
CA CYS A 3 17.22 -17.72 11.56
C CYS A 3 16.41 -17.16 10.37
N ILE A 4 17.06 -16.91 9.23
CA ILE A 4 16.40 -16.42 8.01
C ILE A 4 15.46 -17.51 7.47
N ASN A 5 15.95 -18.74 7.38
CA ASN A 5 15.16 -19.88 6.90
C ASN A 5 13.98 -20.18 7.83
N THR A 6 14.18 -20.07 9.15
CA THR A 6 13.11 -20.27 10.14
C THR A 6 12.06 -19.15 10.05
N ALA A 7 12.49 -17.89 9.95
CA ALA A 7 11.59 -16.74 9.81
C ALA A 7 10.79 -16.77 8.50
N SER A 8 11.40 -17.29 7.44
CA SER A 8 10.78 -17.44 6.12
C SER A 8 10.01 -18.77 5.95
N ARG A 9 10.03 -19.66 6.94
CA ARG A 9 9.54 -21.04 6.85
C ARG A 9 10.05 -21.79 5.62
N TYR A 10 11.29 -21.56 5.24
CA TYR A 10 11.90 -22.17 4.03
C TYR A 10 11.12 -21.85 2.73
N SER A 11 10.33 -20.77 2.70
CA SER A 11 9.54 -20.41 1.53
C SER A 11 10.43 -19.94 0.37
N PRO A 12 10.30 -20.53 -0.83
CA PRO A 12 11.03 -20.06 -2.02
C PRO A 12 10.74 -18.59 -2.37
N TRP A 13 9.55 -18.09 -2.04
CA TRP A 13 9.15 -16.69 -2.26
C TRP A 13 9.95 -15.70 -1.42
N CYS A 14 10.44 -16.12 -0.25
CA CYS A 14 11.30 -15.28 0.58
C CYS A 14 12.71 -15.12 0.00
N ALA A 15 13.15 -16.01 -0.87
CA ALA A 15 14.46 -15.89 -1.51
C ALA A 15 14.55 -14.61 -2.37
N SER A 16 13.48 -14.22 -3.04
CA SER A 16 13.43 -12.99 -3.84
C SER A 16 13.49 -11.72 -2.99
N THR A 17 12.98 -11.73 -1.77
CA THR A 17 13.01 -10.57 -0.86
C THR A 17 14.33 -10.48 -0.09
N VAL A 18 15.01 -11.60 0.16
CA VAL A 18 16.35 -11.59 0.78
C VAL A 18 17.36 -10.87 -0.12
N SER A 19 17.29 -11.02 -1.43
CA SER A 19 18.12 -10.25 -2.37
C SER A 19 17.82 -8.75 -2.33
N GLN A 20 16.64 -8.35 -1.89
CA GLN A 20 16.23 -6.96 -1.65
C GLN A 20 16.55 -6.46 -0.23
N GLY A 21 17.18 -7.28 0.61
CA GLY A 21 17.61 -6.92 1.96
C GLY A 21 16.53 -7.04 3.02
N PHE A 22 15.43 -7.78 2.80
CA PHE A 22 14.41 -7.99 3.82
C PHE A 22 13.70 -9.34 3.71
N ILE A 23 12.99 -9.68 4.80
CA ILE A 23 12.05 -10.81 4.85
C ILE A 23 10.73 -10.30 5.42
N THR A 24 9.62 -10.81 4.91
CA THR A 24 8.30 -10.66 5.56
C THR A 24 8.00 -11.95 6.32
N SER A 25 7.84 -11.86 7.64
CA SER A 25 7.47 -13.00 8.48
C SER A 25 5.95 -13.13 8.57
N LEU A 26 5.48 -14.25 9.12
CA LEU A 26 4.08 -14.41 9.49
C LEU A 26 3.64 -13.23 10.37
N GLY A 27 2.43 -12.73 10.10
CA GLY A 27 1.94 -11.53 10.77
C GLY A 27 2.33 -10.24 10.06
N GLY A 28 2.96 -10.32 8.88
CA GLY A 28 3.32 -9.14 8.09
C GLY A 28 4.46 -8.32 8.67
N HIS A 29 5.16 -8.85 9.67
CA HIS A 29 6.33 -8.18 10.23
C HIS A 29 7.45 -8.18 9.20
N ARG A 30 8.03 -7.01 8.96
CA ARG A 30 9.15 -6.86 8.04
C ARG A 30 10.47 -6.83 8.79
N ILE A 31 11.37 -7.74 8.43
CA ILE A 31 12.70 -7.87 9.02
C ILE A 31 13.69 -7.42 7.96
N GLY A 32 14.20 -6.19 8.09
CA GLY A 32 15.30 -5.68 7.28
C GLY A 32 16.62 -6.34 7.70
N LEU A 33 17.44 -6.69 6.74
CA LEU A 33 18.72 -7.37 6.93
C LEU A 33 19.84 -6.42 6.54
N CYS A 34 20.80 -6.21 7.43
CA CYS A 34 22.07 -5.55 7.11
C CYS A 34 23.21 -6.53 7.25
N GLY A 35 24.15 -6.50 6.31
CA GLY A 35 25.27 -7.40 6.26
C GLY A 35 26.04 -7.22 4.96
N GLU A 36 26.83 -8.21 4.61
CA GLU A 36 27.61 -8.20 3.37
C GLU A 36 26.77 -8.70 2.20
N VAL A 37 26.56 -7.82 1.20
CA VAL A 37 25.77 -8.15 0.00
C VAL A 37 26.57 -9.04 -0.93
N VAL A 38 25.96 -10.13 -1.37
CA VAL A 38 26.53 -11.03 -2.39
C VAL A 38 26.06 -10.54 -3.77
N ILE A 39 27.01 -10.10 -4.58
CA ILE A 39 26.75 -9.65 -5.97
C ILE A 39 27.18 -10.76 -6.93
N LYS A 40 26.30 -11.12 -7.88
CA LYS A 40 26.60 -12.02 -8.99
C LYS A 40 26.00 -11.47 -10.26
N ASN A 41 26.78 -11.45 -11.33
CA ASN A 41 26.40 -10.86 -12.62
C ASN A 41 25.85 -9.43 -12.50
N GLY A 42 26.43 -8.60 -11.59
CA GLY A 42 25.99 -7.23 -11.36
C GLY A 42 24.67 -7.07 -10.59
N LYS A 43 24.09 -8.15 -10.09
CA LYS A 43 22.85 -8.14 -9.30
C LYS A 43 23.07 -8.65 -7.89
N ALA A 44 22.36 -8.09 -6.93
CA ALA A 44 22.33 -8.60 -5.56
C ALA A 44 21.58 -9.95 -5.54
N GLU A 45 22.24 -11.01 -5.08
CA GLU A 45 21.63 -12.34 -4.91
C GLU A 45 21.22 -12.62 -3.47
N GLY A 46 21.81 -11.93 -2.51
CA GLY A 46 21.51 -12.14 -1.10
C GLY A 46 22.43 -11.38 -0.17
N ILE A 47 22.33 -11.70 1.11
CA ILE A 47 23.15 -11.12 2.17
C ILE A 47 23.83 -12.27 2.92
N ARG A 48 25.15 -12.18 3.06
CA ARG A 48 25.93 -13.03 3.95
C ARG A 48 26.41 -12.22 5.16
N SER A 49 26.85 -12.89 6.21
CA SER A 49 27.42 -12.24 7.40
C SER A 49 26.49 -11.14 7.94
N VAL A 50 25.21 -11.50 8.21
CA VAL A 50 24.24 -10.54 8.77
C VAL A 50 24.79 -9.92 10.05
N SER A 51 24.93 -8.59 10.06
CA SER A 51 25.48 -7.81 11.18
C SER A 51 24.40 -7.17 12.05
N SER A 52 23.25 -6.81 11.46
CA SER A 52 22.14 -6.22 12.20
C SER A 52 20.78 -6.51 11.55
N LEU A 53 19.74 -6.42 12.36
CA LEU A 53 18.34 -6.60 11.93
C LEU A 53 17.53 -5.37 12.33
N CYS A 54 16.62 -4.95 11.45
CA CYS A 54 15.61 -3.96 11.74
C CYS A 54 14.23 -4.62 11.66
N ILE A 55 13.57 -4.81 12.80
CA ILE A 55 12.26 -5.47 12.87
C ILE A 55 11.17 -4.40 12.92
N ARG A 56 10.34 -4.34 11.88
CA ARG A 56 9.15 -3.50 11.80
C ARG A 56 7.92 -4.37 12.11
N ILE A 57 7.30 -4.10 13.26
CA ILE A 57 6.09 -4.82 13.69
C ILE A 57 4.90 -4.20 12.96
N ALA A 58 4.26 -4.97 12.09
CA ALA A 58 3.01 -4.60 11.49
C ALA A 58 1.89 -4.69 12.55
N ARG A 59 1.00 -3.71 12.58
CA ARG A 59 -0.14 -3.65 13.49
C ARG A 59 -1.40 -3.41 12.69
N ASP A 60 -2.46 -4.10 13.06
CA ASP A 60 -3.81 -3.78 12.64
C ASP A 60 -4.51 -2.99 13.75
N ILE A 61 -5.18 -1.92 13.39
CA ILE A 61 -5.89 -1.05 14.35
C ILE A 61 -7.27 -0.76 13.74
N PRO A 62 -8.23 -1.67 13.92
CA PRO A 62 -9.59 -1.47 13.42
C PRO A 62 -10.25 -0.25 14.06
N GLY A 63 -11.03 0.50 13.27
CA GLY A 63 -11.81 1.64 13.74
C GLY A 63 -11.13 3.00 13.64
N ILE A 64 -9.83 3.08 13.29
CA ILE A 64 -9.13 4.38 13.16
C ILE A 64 -9.65 5.23 11.98
N ALA A 65 -10.31 4.62 11.01
CA ALA A 65 -10.91 5.29 9.86
C ALA A 65 -12.36 5.75 10.11
N ALA A 66 -12.85 5.68 11.36
CA ALA A 66 -14.20 6.12 11.68
C ALA A 66 -14.39 7.60 11.32
N GLY A 67 -15.41 7.92 10.49
CA GLY A 67 -15.67 9.30 10.02
C GLY A 67 -14.73 9.82 8.92
N ALA A 68 -13.80 8.99 8.43
CA ALA A 68 -12.80 9.43 7.45
C ALA A 68 -13.39 9.74 6.07
N ALA A 69 -14.31 8.91 5.58
CA ALA A 69 -14.90 9.07 4.26
C ALA A 69 -16.28 8.41 4.15
N ASP A 70 -17.06 8.88 3.19
CA ASP A 70 -18.29 8.20 2.77
C ASP A 70 -17.94 6.93 1.99
N ASP A 71 -18.88 5.97 1.97
CA ASP A 71 -18.63 4.61 1.48
C ASP A 71 -18.32 4.50 -0.02
N GLN A 72 -18.43 5.58 -0.78
CA GLN A 72 -18.20 5.56 -2.24
C GLN A 72 -17.20 6.59 -2.76
N SER A 73 -16.78 7.56 -1.96
CA SER A 73 -15.83 8.60 -2.39
C SER A 73 -14.41 8.05 -2.59
N SER A 74 -13.71 8.60 -3.56
CA SER A 74 -12.26 8.35 -3.70
C SER A 74 -11.48 9.14 -2.64
N VAL A 75 -10.55 8.47 -1.97
CA VAL A 75 -9.80 9.03 -0.84
C VAL A 75 -8.30 8.93 -1.07
N LEU A 76 -7.61 10.06 -0.98
CA LEU A 76 -6.16 10.13 -0.98
C LEU A 76 -5.64 10.41 0.44
N ILE A 77 -4.85 9.51 0.99
CA ILE A 77 -4.19 9.68 2.29
C ILE A 77 -2.78 10.21 2.07
N ILE A 78 -2.48 11.37 2.63
CA ILE A 78 -1.13 11.93 2.57
C ILE A 78 -0.54 12.08 3.98
N GLY A 79 0.77 12.15 4.05
CA GLY A 79 1.49 12.38 5.31
C GLY A 79 2.96 11.94 5.23
N PRO A 80 3.78 12.30 6.21
CA PRO A 80 5.18 11.92 6.25
C PRO A 80 5.36 10.40 6.42
N PRO A 81 6.56 9.87 6.15
CA PRO A 81 6.89 8.48 6.46
C PRO A 81 6.61 8.15 7.94
N GLY A 82 6.05 6.96 8.20
CA GLY A 82 5.76 6.50 9.57
C GLY A 82 4.55 7.15 10.25
N SER A 83 3.79 8.02 9.57
CA SER A 83 2.59 8.67 10.14
C SER A 83 1.37 7.74 10.28
N GLY A 84 1.42 6.52 9.74
CA GLY A 84 0.32 5.55 9.84
C GLY A 84 -0.61 5.50 8.63
N LYS A 85 -0.22 6.05 7.47
CA LYS A 85 -1.01 6.04 6.22
C LYS A 85 -1.48 4.64 5.83
N THR A 86 -0.55 3.68 5.79
CA THR A 86 -0.84 2.26 5.45
C THR A 86 -1.83 1.64 6.43
N THR A 87 -1.73 1.97 7.73
CA THR A 87 -2.66 1.47 8.76
C THR A 87 -4.06 2.07 8.58
N LEU A 88 -4.14 3.37 8.29
CA LEU A 88 -5.42 4.04 8.01
C LEU A 88 -6.05 3.52 6.71
N LEU A 89 -5.23 3.32 5.67
CA LEU A 89 -5.69 2.75 4.40
C LEU A 89 -6.28 1.35 4.60
N ARG A 90 -5.64 0.50 5.40
CA ARG A 90 -6.12 -0.85 5.71
C ARG A 90 -7.51 -0.84 6.35
N ASP A 91 -7.72 0.02 7.34
CA ASP A 91 -9.03 0.14 8.00
C ASP A 91 -10.10 0.75 7.07
N LEU A 92 -9.73 1.68 6.17
CA LEU A 92 -10.64 2.17 5.13
C LEU A 92 -11.05 1.05 4.16
N ILE A 93 -10.11 0.19 3.74
CA ILE A 93 -10.40 -0.97 2.88
C ILE A 93 -11.39 -1.90 3.57
N ARG A 94 -11.13 -2.27 4.83
CA ARG A 94 -12.03 -3.11 5.62
C ARG A 94 -13.43 -2.51 5.70
N ARG A 95 -13.56 -1.25 6.10
CA ARG A 95 -14.83 -0.55 6.17
C ARG A 95 -15.55 -0.50 4.81
N ARG A 96 -14.84 -0.19 3.74
CA ARG A 96 -15.39 -0.19 2.39
C ARG A 96 -15.92 -1.56 1.98
N SER A 97 -15.22 -2.62 2.36
CA SER A 97 -15.65 -4.00 2.15
C SER A 97 -16.91 -4.34 2.94
N GLU A 98 -17.06 -3.83 4.18
CA GLU A 98 -18.23 -4.10 5.04
C GLU A 98 -19.47 -3.32 4.60
N THR A 99 -19.31 -2.03 4.27
CA THR A 99 -20.44 -1.10 4.04
C THR A 99 -20.76 -0.86 2.58
N GLY A 100 -19.78 -1.00 1.69
CA GLY A 100 -19.90 -0.75 0.26
C GLY A 100 -20.77 -1.79 -0.48
N ARG A 101 -21.18 -1.46 -1.69
CA ARG A 101 -22.07 -2.30 -2.52
C ARG A 101 -21.35 -3.23 -3.48
N GLY A 102 -20.02 -3.29 -3.45
CA GLY A 102 -19.24 -4.07 -4.40
C GLY A 102 -17.93 -4.60 -3.81
N CYS A 103 -17.14 -5.22 -4.67
CA CYS A 103 -15.82 -5.75 -4.32
C CYS A 103 -14.79 -4.62 -4.22
N VAL A 104 -13.89 -4.73 -3.24
CA VAL A 104 -12.68 -3.92 -3.13
C VAL A 104 -11.50 -4.72 -3.66
N ALA A 105 -10.87 -4.28 -4.73
CA ALA A 105 -9.63 -4.87 -5.22
C ALA A 105 -8.43 -4.11 -4.65
N VAL A 106 -7.54 -4.81 -3.99
CA VAL A 106 -6.30 -4.26 -3.43
C VAL A 106 -5.13 -4.67 -4.30
N VAL A 107 -4.33 -3.71 -4.77
CA VAL A 107 -3.05 -3.97 -5.43
C VAL A 107 -1.94 -3.69 -4.43
N ASP A 108 -1.45 -4.76 -3.82
CA ASP A 108 -0.45 -4.73 -2.74
C ASP A 108 0.91 -5.21 -3.27
N GLU A 109 1.61 -4.33 -3.97
CA GLU A 109 2.88 -4.64 -4.65
C GLU A 109 3.90 -5.30 -3.73
N ARG A 110 3.97 -4.87 -2.47
CA ARG A 110 4.98 -5.31 -1.50
C ARG A 110 4.46 -6.29 -0.44
N GLY A 111 3.16 -6.61 -0.46
CA GLY A 111 2.52 -7.42 0.57
C GLY A 111 2.54 -6.75 1.96
N GLU A 112 2.47 -5.41 2.00
CA GLU A 112 2.51 -4.64 3.25
C GLU A 112 1.10 -4.29 3.78
N LEU A 113 0.09 -4.24 2.91
CA LEU A 113 -1.30 -4.04 3.31
C LEU A 113 -1.88 -5.30 3.96
N PHE A 114 -1.88 -6.39 3.22
CA PHE A 114 -2.43 -7.66 3.66
C PHE A 114 -1.43 -8.80 3.42
N PRO A 115 -0.43 -8.92 4.29
CA PRO A 115 0.60 -9.94 4.15
C PRO A 115 0.01 -11.35 4.23
N ALA A 116 0.67 -12.30 3.57
CA ALA A 116 0.26 -13.69 3.54
C ALA A 116 0.07 -14.24 4.99
N GLY A 117 -1.00 -15.01 5.20
CA GLY A 117 -1.30 -15.63 6.49
C GLY A 117 -2.56 -15.12 7.20
N ASN A 118 -3.37 -14.28 6.53
CA ASN A 118 -4.66 -13.76 7.03
C ASN A 118 -4.60 -13.12 8.45
N VAL A 119 -3.55 -12.33 8.70
CA VAL A 119 -3.31 -11.73 10.02
C VAL A 119 -4.13 -10.47 10.25
N PHE A 120 -4.49 -9.77 9.16
CA PHE A 120 -5.26 -8.54 9.23
C PHE A 120 -6.64 -8.72 8.62
N ASP A 121 -7.62 -8.13 9.29
CA ASP A 121 -8.98 -8.11 8.79
C ASP A 121 -9.09 -7.18 7.57
N ARG A 122 -9.46 -7.75 6.43
CA ARG A 122 -9.64 -7.02 5.17
C ARG A 122 -11.11 -6.84 4.78
N GLY A 123 -12.01 -7.46 5.55
CA GLY A 123 -13.41 -7.57 5.19
C GLY A 123 -13.67 -8.67 4.15
N GLU A 124 -14.92 -9.13 4.08
CA GLU A 124 -15.30 -10.31 3.27
C GLU A 124 -15.28 -10.07 1.76
N ARG A 125 -15.48 -8.81 1.32
CA ARG A 125 -15.54 -8.44 -0.10
C ARG A 125 -14.26 -7.78 -0.61
N THR A 126 -13.12 -8.22 -0.08
CA THR A 126 -11.80 -7.69 -0.49
C THR A 126 -10.95 -8.78 -1.10
N ASP A 127 -10.54 -8.56 -2.35
CA ASP A 127 -9.57 -9.37 -3.06
C ASP A 127 -8.22 -8.67 -3.11
N VAL A 128 -7.14 -9.41 -2.92
CA VAL A 128 -5.78 -8.86 -2.85
C VAL A 128 -4.90 -9.46 -3.93
N LEU A 129 -4.38 -8.61 -4.81
CA LEU A 129 -3.39 -8.95 -5.82
C LEU A 129 -2.01 -8.50 -5.36
N THR A 130 -1.03 -9.41 -5.37
CA THR A 130 0.35 -9.15 -4.94
C THR A 130 1.35 -9.52 -6.01
N GLY A 131 2.60 -9.05 -5.87
CA GLY A 131 3.71 -9.49 -6.72
C GLY A 131 3.81 -8.85 -8.10
N CYS A 132 3.08 -7.76 -8.34
CA CYS A 132 3.19 -6.95 -9.55
C CYS A 132 3.28 -5.46 -9.20
N ASP A 133 3.77 -4.65 -10.13
CA ASP A 133 3.71 -3.19 -10.00
C ASP A 133 2.25 -2.69 -10.01
N LYS A 134 2.02 -1.52 -9.39
CA LYS A 134 0.67 -0.96 -9.21
C LYS A 134 -0.05 -0.73 -10.53
N GLY A 135 0.64 -0.15 -11.52
CA GLY A 135 0.05 0.13 -12.83
C GLY A 135 -0.47 -1.14 -13.51
N THR A 136 0.34 -2.19 -13.53
CA THR A 136 -0.04 -3.50 -14.06
C THR A 136 -1.18 -4.13 -13.24
N GLY A 137 -1.07 -4.10 -11.92
CA GLY A 137 -2.08 -4.67 -11.02
C GLY A 137 -3.44 -4.00 -11.16
N ILE A 138 -3.49 -2.66 -11.24
CA ILE A 138 -4.73 -1.89 -11.47
C ILE A 138 -5.38 -2.32 -12.78
N ASP A 139 -4.62 -2.38 -13.88
CA ASP A 139 -5.15 -2.79 -15.18
C ASP A 139 -5.67 -4.24 -15.17
N MET A 140 -5.02 -5.13 -14.40
CA MET A 140 -5.46 -6.53 -14.25
C MET A 140 -6.78 -6.61 -13.48
N VAL A 141 -6.86 -6.04 -12.28
CA VAL A 141 -8.08 -6.15 -11.44
C VAL A 141 -9.26 -5.44 -12.09
N LEU A 142 -9.04 -4.34 -12.78
CA LEU A 142 -10.08 -3.62 -13.51
C LEU A 142 -10.74 -4.49 -14.59
N ARG A 143 -9.95 -5.29 -15.30
CA ARG A 143 -10.45 -6.16 -16.38
C ARG A 143 -11.08 -7.45 -15.89
N THR A 144 -10.59 -7.99 -14.77
CA THR A 144 -10.92 -9.37 -14.34
C THR A 144 -11.89 -9.42 -13.18
N MET A 145 -11.89 -8.41 -12.30
CA MET A 145 -12.65 -8.45 -11.04
C MET A 145 -13.89 -7.55 -11.06
N GLY A 146 -13.94 -6.55 -11.94
CA GLY A 146 -15.03 -5.56 -11.99
C GLY A 146 -15.25 -4.85 -10.64
N PRO A 147 -14.17 -4.33 -9.99
CA PRO A 147 -14.28 -3.79 -8.64
C PRO A 147 -15.06 -2.48 -8.61
N SER A 148 -15.75 -2.22 -7.50
CA SER A 148 -16.35 -0.90 -7.22
C SER A 148 -15.33 0.06 -6.63
N CYS A 149 -14.25 -0.47 -6.05
CA CYS A 149 -13.17 0.30 -5.44
C CYS A 149 -11.83 -0.41 -5.68
N ILE A 150 -10.79 0.35 -6.00
CA ILE A 150 -9.41 -0.14 -6.06
C ILE A 150 -8.59 0.58 -4.99
N ALA A 151 -7.83 -0.19 -4.20
CA ALA A 151 -6.94 0.35 -3.18
C ALA A 151 -5.48 0.05 -3.50
N VAL A 152 -4.62 1.08 -3.36
CA VAL A 152 -3.16 0.98 -3.57
C VAL A 152 -2.40 1.71 -2.48
N ASP A 153 -1.31 1.16 -2.01
CA ASP A 153 -0.41 1.84 -1.08
C ASP A 153 0.75 2.51 -1.83
N GLU A 154 1.14 3.69 -1.38
CA GLU A 154 2.34 4.42 -1.79
C GLU A 154 2.46 4.68 -3.31
N ILE A 155 1.72 5.67 -3.82
CA ILE A 155 1.90 6.17 -5.21
C ILE A 155 3.32 6.70 -5.36
N THR A 156 4.08 6.15 -6.30
CA THR A 156 5.51 6.48 -6.47
C THR A 156 5.87 6.93 -7.88
N SER A 157 5.05 6.64 -8.88
CA SER A 157 5.36 6.89 -10.28
C SER A 157 4.21 7.54 -11.05
N GLU A 158 4.55 8.18 -12.16
CA GLU A 158 3.54 8.72 -13.09
C GLU A 158 2.70 7.59 -13.71
N ARG A 159 3.28 6.41 -13.92
CA ARG A 159 2.57 5.23 -14.42
C ARG A 159 1.47 4.78 -13.47
N ASP A 160 1.72 4.81 -12.15
CA ASP A 160 0.71 4.54 -11.13
C ASP A 160 -0.44 5.54 -11.25
N CYS A 161 -0.10 6.84 -11.37
CA CYS A 161 -1.08 7.90 -11.52
C CYS A 161 -1.98 7.69 -12.75
N GLN A 162 -1.39 7.37 -13.91
CA GLN A 162 -2.13 7.14 -15.14
C GLN A 162 -3.07 5.92 -15.06
N ALA A 163 -2.63 4.84 -14.44
CA ALA A 163 -3.48 3.67 -14.24
C ALA A 163 -4.68 3.99 -13.33
N MET A 164 -4.45 4.73 -12.25
CA MET A 164 -5.51 5.18 -11.33
C MET A 164 -6.51 6.11 -12.02
N ILE A 165 -6.03 7.04 -12.85
CA ILE A 165 -6.89 7.95 -13.61
C ILE A 165 -7.78 7.15 -14.56
N ARG A 166 -7.23 6.17 -15.29
CA ARG A 166 -8.04 5.29 -16.16
C ARG A 166 -9.12 4.54 -15.37
N ALA A 167 -8.78 3.97 -14.22
CA ALA A 167 -9.75 3.27 -13.37
C ALA A 167 -10.84 4.22 -12.86
N GLY A 168 -10.48 5.43 -12.44
CA GLY A 168 -11.44 6.45 -12.01
C GLY A 168 -12.39 6.87 -13.12
N TRP A 169 -11.92 7.03 -14.36
CA TRP A 169 -12.77 7.32 -15.52
C TRP A 169 -13.72 6.17 -15.90
N CYS A 170 -13.39 4.94 -15.49
CA CYS A 170 -14.31 3.80 -15.59
C CYS A 170 -15.36 3.77 -14.46
N GLY A 171 -15.40 4.79 -13.59
CA GLY A 171 -16.36 4.88 -12.49
C GLY A 171 -15.96 4.10 -11.22
N VAL A 172 -14.71 3.62 -11.16
CA VAL A 172 -14.18 2.92 -9.98
C VAL A 172 -13.64 3.92 -8.98
N SER A 173 -14.06 3.83 -7.71
CA SER A 173 -13.52 4.68 -6.65
C SER A 173 -12.11 4.22 -6.24
N MET A 174 -11.30 5.16 -5.77
CA MET A 174 -9.90 4.91 -5.45
C MET A 174 -9.59 5.18 -3.98
N LEU A 175 -8.88 4.28 -3.32
CA LEU A 175 -8.25 4.50 -2.03
C LEU A 175 -6.74 4.42 -2.21
N ALA A 176 -6.01 5.49 -1.87
CA ALA A 176 -4.57 5.49 -2.11
C ALA A 176 -3.80 6.27 -1.05
N THR A 177 -2.50 5.98 -0.93
CA THR A 177 -1.59 6.79 -0.12
C THR A 177 -0.52 7.45 -0.96
N ALA A 178 -0.05 8.62 -0.53
CA ALA A 178 1.05 9.34 -1.14
C ALA A 178 1.94 10.02 -0.08
N HIS A 179 3.19 10.25 -0.43
CA HIS A 179 4.12 10.97 0.42
C HIS A 179 4.05 12.47 0.14
N ALA A 180 3.26 13.20 0.94
CA ALA A 180 3.26 14.65 0.95
C ALA A 180 2.96 15.13 2.37
N SER A 181 3.56 16.25 2.79
CA SER A 181 3.39 16.78 4.14
C SER A 181 2.15 17.67 4.29
N SER A 182 1.59 18.12 3.17
CA SER A 182 0.41 19.01 3.11
C SER A 182 -0.21 18.99 1.72
N LYS A 183 -1.43 19.56 1.60
CA LYS A 183 -2.09 19.80 0.31
C LYS A 183 -1.16 20.57 -0.65
N LYS A 184 -0.53 21.65 -0.18
CA LYS A 184 0.41 22.47 -0.97
C LYS A 184 1.60 21.65 -1.45
N ASP A 185 2.18 20.80 -0.59
CA ASP A 185 3.29 19.93 -0.97
C ASP A 185 2.87 18.91 -2.02
N LEU A 186 1.69 18.28 -1.88
CA LEU A 186 1.13 17.37 -2.88
C LEU A 186 1.00 18.03 -4.26
N TYR A 187 0.42 19.24 -4.30
CA TYR A 187 0.17 19.98 -5.54
C TYR A 187 1.46 20.46 -6.22
N ASN A 188 2.54 20.66 -5.48
CA ASN A 188 3.83 21.09 -6.02
C ASN A 188 4.68 19.92 -6.57
N ARG A 189 4.34 18.67 -6.23
CA ARG A 189 5.12 17.50 -6.70
C ARG A 189 4.66 17.08 -8.10
N LEU A 190 5.58 17.15 -9.06
CA LEU A 190 5.32 16.84 -10.46
C LEU A 190 4.66 15.46 -10.65
N VAL A 191 5.09 14.46 -9.91
CA VAL A 191 4.54 13.09 -10.01
C VAL A 191 3.04 13.02 -9.71
N TYR A 192 2.51 13.89 -8.83
CA TYR A 192 1.09 13.88 -8.44
C TYR A 192 0.21 14.86 -9.22
N GLN A 193 0.80 15.75 -10.00
CA GLN A 193 0.02 16.74 -10.78
C GLN A 193 -1.03 16.12 -11.70
N PRO A 194 -0.76 15.00 -12.42
CA PRO A 194 -1.80 14.35 -13.22
C PRO A 194 -3.00 13.91 -12.38
N LEU A 195 -2.77 13.34 -11.20
CA LEU A 195 -3.84 12.92 -10.28
C LEU A 195 -4.66 14.10 -9.76
N VAL A 196 -3.98 15.17 -9.35
CA VAL A 196 -4.66 16.38 -8.86
C VAL A 196 -5.55 16.97 -9.94
N ARG A 197 -5.04 17.10 -11.18
CA ARG A 197 -5.79 17.66 -12.30
C ARG A 197 -6.92 16.76 -12.79
N SER A 198 -6.84 15.47 -12.57
CA SER A 198 -7.87 14.52 -13.02
C SER A 198 -9.18 14.62 -12.24
N GLY A 199 -9.13 15.15 -11.01
CA GLY A 199 -10.29 15.24 -10.12
C GLY A 199 -10.85 13.91 -9.64
N ILE A 200 -10.12 12.79 -9.80
CA ILE A 200 -10.62 11.46 -9.38
C ILE A 200 -10.68 11.30 -7.85
N PHE A 201 -9.95 12.11 -7.09
CA PHE A 201 -10.02 12.12 -5.63
C PHE A 201 -10.86 13.31 -5.15
N GLU A 202 -11.86 13.04 -4.34
CA GLU A 202 -12.74 14.05 -3.74
C GLU A 202 -12.28 14.44 -2.34
N THR A 203 -11.76 13.45 -1.60
CA THR A 203 -11.38 13.58 -0.20
C THR A 203 -9.89 13.33 -0.03
N MET A 204 -9.25 14.18 0.76
CA MET A 204 -7.87 14.01 1.21
C MET A 204 -7.83 13.89 2.72
N LEU A 205 -7.13 12.85 3.22
CA LEU A 205 -6.82 12.70 4.64
C LEU A 205 -5.36 13.03 4.87
N VAL A 206 -5.11 14.05 5.67
CA VAL A 206 -3.76 14.53 5.97
C VAL A 206 -3.32 13.97 7.32
N MET A 207 -2.43 12.97 7.28
CA MET A 207 -1.86 12.35 8.48
C MET A 207 -0.80 13.24 9.13
N GLN A 208 -0.81 13.31 10.45
CA GLN A 208 0.18 14.01 11.25
C GLN A 208 1.20 13.04 11.87
N ARG A 209 2.29 13.55 12.43
CA ARG A 209 3.31 12.74 13.10
C ARG A 209 2.81 12.03 14.36
N ASP A 210 1.84 12.62 15.06
CA ASP A 210 1.16 12.07 16.23
C ASP A 210 0.11 11.01 15.86
N LYS A 211 -0.01 10.68 14.56
CA LYS A 211 -0.96 9.72 13.97
C LYS A 211 -2.42 10.20 13.97
N SER A 212 -2.69 11.43 14.36
CA SER A 212 -3.97 12.06 14.07
C SER A 212 -4.10 12.37 12.58
N TRP A 213 -5.34 12.55 12.11
CA TRP A 213 -5.60 12.95 10.74
C TRP A 213 -6.68 14.01 10.68
N ARG A 214 -6.65 14.81 9.62
CA ARG A 214 -7.69 15.77 9.30
C ARG A 214 -8.20 15.52 7.88
N LYS A 215 -9.50 15.76 7.69
CA LYS A 215 -10.15 15.63 6.39
C LYS A 215 -10.11 16.98 5.68
N GLU A 216 -9.69 16.98 4.44
CA GLU A 216 -9.73 18.13 3.54
C GLU A 216 -10.41 17.73 2.24
N ARG A 217 -11.09 18.67 1.60
CA ARG A 217 -11.62 18.45 0.24
C ARG A 217 -10.53 18.72 -0.79
N MET A 218 -10.45 17.87 -1.80
CA MET A 218 -9.63 18.18 -2.97
C MET A 218 -10.44 19.10 -3.89
N GLU A 219 -9.86 20.26 -4.22
CA GLU A 219 -10.40 21.21 -5.18
C GLU A 219 -9.59 21.09 -6.46
N LEU A 220 -10.30 21.18 -7.60
CA LEU A 220 -9.70 21.26 -8.92
C LEU A 220 -9.02 22.62 -9.15
#